data_f3b66aaebf50247791d2959b1b0248d8
#
_entry.id   f3b66aaebf50247791d2959b1b0248d8
#
_cell.length_a   1.000
_cell.length_b   1.000
_cell.length_c   1.000
_cell.angle_alpha   90.00
_cell.angle_beta   90.00
_cell.angle_gamma   90.00
#
_symmetry.space_group_name_H-M   'P 1'
#
loop_
_entity.id
_entity.type
_entity.pdbx_description
1 polymer ?
#
loop_
_entity_poly.entity_id
_entity_poly.type
_entity_poly.pdbx_seq_one_letter_code
_entity_poly.pdbx_strand_id
1 'polypeptide(L)'
;MRKNYIRWTAVCLAGAAALSMVSCGGRDGAGLNLVESQEDSGRIVNLFSPMEKTDPNAENVARSAADKTIVMAEEKLGVTVGYITYTAEDYQDKTYDEVALDRARNDMDDLYLLNPDVIQTLGEEGKLRELSELSCVENLRDVVKTANTVNGKLVAIPQEVVAYGLFINKDMFDRYSLELPETPEEFLECCRVFQENGIETPVGANRWWLETFVLAQAYADLYNGGNTEAEIEALNSGESKYSDYMRPGFEFLKEMIDKGYVDAEKALVSEAIEGEGADFLAQKTPVVMAYWGAANTETAYGKTDFEMQVIGFPSSRGQMPVMPMTGFGVGINAEHGEDALAVLEVILSDEALQIYAETNRVISPSKNVEVECVDALKPLNDRIQENVYVLGSNAGMNVEQWGNTCLIVRDLLGGATVDECMAEFDRLQEEALSKTR
;
A
#
# COMPACT_ATOMS: atom_id res chain seq x y z
N MET A 1 36.43 0.57 -3.46
CA MET A 1 35.83 -0.55 -4.21
C MET A 1 34.39 -0.16 -4.49
N ARG A 2 34.04 0.17 -5.72
CA ARG A 2 32.68 0.54 -6.11
C ARG A 2 31.81 -0.73 -6.02
N LYS A 3 30.96 -0.84 -5.02
CA LYS A 3 29.87 -1.82 -5.00
C LYS A 3 28.78 -1.28 -5.93
N ASN A 4 28.49 -2.01 -6.98
CA ASN A 4 27.30 -1.79 -7.80
C ASN A 4 26.07 -2.11 -6.93
N TYR A 5 25.41 -1.08 -6.44
CA TYR A 5 24.08 -1.24 -5.85
C TYR A 5 23.09 -1.48 -7.00
N ILE A 6 22.64 -2.71 -7.11
CA ILE A 6 21.46 -3.05 -7.90
C ILE A 6 20.30 -2.38 -7.17
N ARG A 7 19.73 -1.36 -7.79
CA ARG A 7 18.50 -0.70 -7.33
C ARG A 7 17.34 -1.71 -7.47
N TRP A 8 16.98 -2.34 -6.40
CA TRP A 8 15.73 -3.07 -6.28
C TRP A 8 14.72 -2.13 -5.68
N THR A 9 13.94 -1.46 -6.51
CA THR A 9 12.74 -0.76 -6.06
C THR A 9 11.72 -1.80 -5.61
N ALA A 10 11.19 -1.60 -4.43
CA ALA A 10 10.35 -2.54 -3.72
C ALA A 10 9.08 -2.88 -4.51
N VAL A 11 8.86 -4.17 -4.73
CA VAL A 11 7.55 -4.72 -5.11
C VAL A 11 6.68 -4.69 -3.86
N CYS A 12 6.10 -3.55 -3.55
CA CYS A 12 5.19 -3.40 -2.39
C CYS A 12 3.74 -3.70 -2.72
N LEU A 13 3.43 -4.31 -3.86
CA LEU A 13 2.05 -4.59 -4.27
C LEU A 13 1.73 -6.03 -4.63
N ALA A 14 2.66 -6.94 -4.50
CA ALA A 14 2.39 -8.34 -4.80
C ALA A 14 1.58 -9.09 -3.72
N GLY A 15 1.09 -8.39 -2.68
CA GLY A 15 0.35 -9.01 -1.58
C GLY A 15 -1.12 -9.34 -1.87
N ALA A 16 -1.72 -8.73 -2.87
CA ALA A 16 -3.17 -8.83 -3.06
C ALA A 16 -3.64 -9.93 -4.02
N ALA A 17 -2.76 -10.53 -4.82
CA ALA A 17 -3.18 -11.45 -5.87
C ALA A 17 -2.55 -12.84 -5.86
N ALA A 18 -1.64 -13.18 -4.96
CA ALA A 18 -0.86 -14.40 -5.05
C ALA A 18 -1.21 -15.48 -4.02
N LEU A 19 -2.48 -15.83 -3.88
CA LEU A 19 -2.89 -17.10 -3.23
C LEU A 19 -3.94 -17.81 -4.08
N SER A 20 -3.58 -18.14 -5.32
CA SER A 20 -4.26 -19.21 -6.03
C SER A 20 -3.27 -20.03 -6.85
N MET A 21 -2.87 -21.15 -6.23
CA MET A 21 -2.59 -22.43 -6.83
C MET A 21 -1.50 -22.56 -7.92
N VAL A 22 -0.44 -23.20 -7.49
CA VAL A 22 0.40 -24.09 -8.31
C VAL A 22 -0.48 -25.02 -9.15
N SER A 23 -0.37 -24.92 -10.46
CA SER A 23 -0.60 -26.02 -11.37
C SER A 23 0.42 -25.97 -12.50
N CYS A 24 1.25 -27.01 -12.56
CA CYS A 24 2.20 -27.25 -13.62
C CYS A 24 1.50 -27.50 -14.97
N GLY A 25 2.05 -26.93 -16.03
CA GLY A 25 1.82 -27.49 -17.37
C GLY A 25 2.10 -26.55 -18.54
N GLY A 26 3.34 -26.57 -19.05
CA GLY A 26 3.61 -26.68 -20.50
C GLY A 26 3.46 -25.46 -21.40
N ARG A 27 4.60 -24.82 -21.69
CA ARG A 27 5.07 -24.32 -23.02
C ARG A 27 4.06 -23.86 -24.07
N ASP A 28 4.19 -22.65 -24.47
CA ASP A 28 4.70 -22.08 -25.73
C ASP A 28 4.06 -20.72 -26.03
N GLY A 29 4.91 -19.73 -26.36
CA GLY A 29 4.56 -18.60 -27.24
C GLY A 29 4.00 -17.37 -26.57
N ALA A 30 4.81 -16.30 -26.56
CA ALA A 30 4.34 -14.93 -26.39
C ALA A 30 3.22 -14.65 -27.41
N GLY A 31 1.99 -14.66 -26.96
CA GLY A 31 0.80 -14.33 -27.73
C GLY A 31 -0.10 -13.48 -26.86
N LEU A 32 -0.47 -12.33 -27.38
CA LEU A 32 -1.61 -11.55 -26.89
C LEU A 32 -2.78 -12.53 -26.67
N ASN A 33 -3.10 -12.87 -25.43
CA ASN A 33 -4.30 -13.62 -25.08
C ASN A 33 -5.49 -12.67 -25.17
N LEU A 34 -5.95 -12.42 -26.38
CA LEU A 34 -7.27 -11.90 -26.63
C LEU A 34 -8.27 -13.03 -26.35
N VAL A 35 -8.92 -13.00 -25.20
CA VAL A 35 -10.07 -13.87 -24.93
C VAL A 35 -11.22 -13.39 -25.80
N GLU A 36 -11.46 -14.10 -26.91
CA GLU A 36 -12.65 -13.91 -27.74
C GLU A 36 -13.90 -14.27 -26.94
N SER A 37 -14.66 -13.26 -26.50
CA SER A 37 -16.08 -13.43 -26.17
C SER A 37 -16.83 -12.12 -26.21
N GLN A 38 -17.75 -12.03 -27.09
CA GLN A 38 -18.75 -11.02 -27.49
C GLN A 38 -18.37 -10.24 -28.74
N GLU A 39 -19.39 -9.90 -29.51
CA GLU A 39 -19.24 -9.12 -30.76
C GLU A 39 -18.36 -7.89 -30.52
N ASP A 40 -17.21 -7.90 -31.15
CA ASP A 40 -16.20 -6.87 -31.10
C ASP A 40 -16.83 -5.50 -31.38
N SER A 41 -17.03 -4.70 -30.34
CA SER A 41 -17.57 -3.35 -30.47
C SER A 41 -16.59 -2.40 -31.20
N GLY A 42 -15.36 -2.86 -31.42
CA GLY A 42 -14.27 -2.07 -31.99
C GLY A 42 -13.71 -1.00 -31.03
N ARG A 43 -14.23 -0.91 -29.80
CA ARG A 43 -13.82 0.06 -28.77
C ARG A 43 -13.10 -0.69 -27.64
N ILE A 44 -11.78 -0.67 -27.65
CA ILE A 44 -10.95 -1.36 -26.67
C ILE A 44 -10.26 -0.30 -25.81
N VAL A 45 -10.39 -0.42 -24.48
CA VAL A 45 -9.64 0.35 -23.50
C VAL A 45 -8.53 -0.53 -22.93
N ASN A 46 -7.29 -0.18 -23.16
CA ASN A 46 -6.15 -0.91 -22.67
C ASN A 46 -5.83 -0.52 -21.22
N LEU A 47 -5.88 -1.50 -20.30
CA LEU A 47 -5.54 -1.33 -18.89
C LEU A 47 -4.20 -2.01 -18.58
N PHE A 48 -3.17 -1.25 -18.22
CA PHE A 48 -1.94 -1.78 -17.65
C PHE A 48 -2.12 -2.02 -16.14
N SER A 49 -1.89 -3.25 -15.70
CA SER A 49 -2.16 -3.69 -14.31
C SER A 49 -1.27 -4.86 -13.92
N PRO A 50 -0.92 -5.05 -12.64
CA PRO A 50 -0.31 -6.28 -12.14
C PRO A 50 -1.32 -7.43 -12.03
N MET A 51 -2.62 -7.15 -12.19
CA MET A 51 -3.69 -8.14 -12.10
C MET A 51 -3.96 -8.77 -13.45
N GLU A 52 -4.31 -10.06 -13.45
CA GLU A 52 -4.79 -10.77 -14.62
C GLU A 52 -6.32 -10.78 -14.65
N LYS A 53 -6.89 -10.64 -15.84
CA LYS A 53 -8.33 -10.82 -16.01
C LYS A 53 -8.68 -12.30 -15.84
N THR A 54 -9.65 -12.62 -14.99
CA THR A 54 -10.12 -13.99 -14.82
C THR A 54 -10.76 -14.50 -16.11
N ASP A 55 -10.35 -15.67 -16.60
CA ASP A 55 -10.99 -16.31 -17.75
C ASP A 55 -12.49 -16.54 -17.47
N PRO A 56 -13.40 -15.93 -18.23
CA PRO A 56 -14.83 -16.09 -18.02
C PRO A 56 -15.32 -17.52 -18.20
N ASN A 57 -14.53 -18.36 -18.88
CA ASN A 57 -14.83 -19.77 -19.14
C ASN A 57 -14.17 -20.72 -18.14
N ALA A 58 -13.37 -20.21 -17.19
CA ALA A 58 -12.74 -21.04 -16.17
C ALA A 58 -13.82 -21.64 -15.26
N GLU A 59 -13.92 -22.97 -15.26
CA GLU A 59 -14.84 -23.69 -14.38
C GLU A 59 -14.41 -23.50 -12.90
N ASN A 60 -15.33 -23.05 -12.05
CA ASN A 60 -15.17 -22.88 -10.60
C ASN A 60 -14.19 -21.79 -10.13
N VAL A 61 -13.79 -20.85 -10.96
CA VAL A 61 -13.04 -19.68 -10.53
C VAL A 61 -14.02 -18.56 -10.21
N ALA A 62 -14.04 -18.11 -8.95
CA ALA A 62 -14.79 -16.91 -8.57
C ALA A 62 -14.14 -15.70 -9.25
N ARG A 63 -14.93 -14.89 -9.95
CA ARG A 63 -14.43 -13.63 -10.52
C ARG A 63 -13.92 -12.76 -9.38
N SER A 64 -12.76 -12.15 -9.60
CA SER A 64 -12.23 -11.15 -8.66
C SER A 64 -13.19 -9.95 -8.54
N ALA A 65 -13.05 -9.17 -7.49
CA ALA A 65 -13.86 -7.96 -7.33
C ALA A 65 -13.60 -6.96 -8.47
N ALA A 66 -12.33 -6.81 -8.88
CA ALA A 66 -11.95 -5.97 -10.01
C ALA A 66 -12.62 -6.44 -11.31
N ASP A 67 -12.60 -7.74 -11.62
CA ASP A 67 -13.25 -8.26 -12.82
C ASP A 67 -14.76 -8.04 -12.82
N LYS A 68 -15.42 -8.15 -11.67
CA LYS A 68 -16.87 -7.89 -11.56
C LYS A 68 -17.21 -6.45 -11.95
N THR A 69 -16.43 -5.49 -11.48
CA THR A 69 -16.66 -4.08 -11.77
C THR A 69 -16.28 -3.71 -13.20
N ILE A 70 -15.23 -4.31 -13.75
CA ILE A 70 -14.84 -4.16 -15.16
C ILE A 70 -15.92 -4.75 -16.09
N VAL A 71 -16.42 -5.95 -15.83
CA VAL A 71 -17.50 -6.54 -16.62
C VAL A 71 -18.74 -5.66 -16.58
N MET A 72 -19.08 -5.08 -15.43
CA MET A 72 -20.17 -4.11 -15.34
C MET A 72 -19.94 -2.91 -16.26
N ALA A 73 -18.72 -2.38 -16.36
CA ALA A 73 -18.39 -1.30 -17.27
C ALA A 73 -18.50 -1.74 -18.75
N GLU A 74 -17.96 -2.90 -19.10
CA GLU A 74 -18.06 -3.48 -20.45
C GLU A 74 -19.52 -3.63 -20.90
N GLU A 75 -20.38 -4.18 -20.03
CA GLU A 75 -21.81 -4.37 -20.32
C GLU A 75 -22.57 -3.06 -20.44
N LYS A 76 -22.29 -2.06 -19.57
CA LYS A 76 -22.98 -0.78 -19.59
C LYS A 76 -22.59 0.10 -20.77
N LEU A 77 -21.30 0.04 -21.17
CA LEU A 77 -20.73 0.97 -22.15
C LEU A 77 -20.58 0.36 -23.56
N GLY A 78 -20.66 -0.95 -23.71
CA GLY A 78 -20.35 -1.65 -24.94
C GLY A 78 -18.89 -1.46 -25.38
N VAL A 79 -17.96 -1.47 -24.44
CA VAL A 79 -16.51 -1.43 -24.65
C VAL A 79 -15.91 -2.76 -24.22
N THR A 80 -14.67 -3.03 -24.62
CA THR A 80 -13.87 -4.14 -24.11
C THR A 80 -12.70 -3.56 -23.32
N VAL A 81 -12.45 -4.02 -22.09
CA VAL A 81 -11.26 -3.65 -21.33
C VAL A 81 -10.21 -4.76 -21.51
N GLY A 82 -9.16 -4.43 -22.28
CA GLY A 82 -8.01 -5.30 -22.52
C GLY A 82 -6.99 -5.15 -21.41
N TYR A 83 -6.69 -6.26 -20.70
CA TYR A 83 -5.67 -6.26 -19.67
C TYR A 83 -4.29 -6.47 -20.29
N ILE A 84 -3.36 -5.59 -19.94
CA ILE A 84 -1.93 -5.75 -20.20
C ILE A 84 -1.26 -6.02 -18.87
N THR A 85 -1.08 -7.31 -18.59
CA THR A 85 -0.59 -7.76 -17.29
C THR A 85 0.91 -7.66 -17.21
N TYR A 86 1.39 -7.10 -16.10
CA TYR A 86 2.81 -7.10 -15.80
C TYR A 86 3.25 -8.47 -15.27
N THR A 87 4.33 -9.01 -15.85
CA THR A 87 5.10 -10.11 -15.29
C THR A 87 6.58 -9.77 -15.29
N ALA A 88 7.31 -10.14 -14.23
CA ALA A 88 8.75 -9.86 -14.15
C ALA A 88 9.54 -10.55 -15.30
N GLU A 89 9.07 -11.70 -15.77
CA GLU A 89 9.70 -12.45 -16.88
C GLU A 89 9.59 -11.69 -18.21
N ASP A 90 8.42 -11.11 -18.51
CA ASP A 90 8.19 -10.36 -19.75
C ASP A 90 8.98 -9.07 -19.82
N TYR A 91 9.27 -8.46 -18.67
CA TYR A 91 9.91 -7.15 -18.57
C TYR A 91 11.37 -7.20 -18.07
N GLN A 92 12.04 -8.36 -18.17
CA GLN A 92 13.49 -8.50 -17.93
C GLN A 92 13.93 -7.97 -16.55
N ASP A 93 13.24 -8.38 -15.52
CA ASP A 93 13.48 -8.00 -14.12
C ASP A 93 13.30 -6.51 -13.80
N LYS A 94 12.70 -5.69 -14.69
CA LYS A 94 12.22 -4.37 -14.32
C LYS A 94 11.08 -4.50 -13.33
N THR A 95 10.99 -3.59 -12.38
CA THR A 95 9.86 -3.54 -11.45
C THR A 95 8.57 -3.09 -12.15
N TYR A 96 7.43 -3.37 -11.52
CA TYR A 96 6.15 -2.86 -12.00
C TYR A 96 6.17 -1.34 -12.20
N ASP A 97 6.72 -0.60 -11.25
CA ASP A 97 6.80 0.86 -11.28
C ASP A 97 7.66 1.38 -12.43
N GLU A 98 8.83 0.76 -12.66
CA GLU A 98 9.67 1.12 -13.80
C GLU A 98 8.97 0.90 -15.13
N VAL A 99 8.21 -0.20 -15.25
CA VAL A 99 7.45 -0.50 -16.47
C VAL A 99 6.25 0.44 -16.61
N ALA A 100 5.51 0.71 -15.54
CA ALA A 100 4.38 1.63 -15.55
C ALA A 100 4.80 3.05 -15.97
N LEU A 101 5.93 3.54 -15.42
CA LEU A 101 6.53 4.82 -15.81
C LEU A 101 6.91 4.84 -17.29
N ASP A 102 7.62 3.82 -17.78
CA ASP A 102 8.04 3.73 -19.17
C ASP A 102 6.82 3.71 -20.11
N ARG A 103 5.79 2.94 -19.77
CA ARG A 103 4.56 2.82 -20.61
C ARG A 103 3.77 4.11 -20.64
N ALA A 104 3.53 4.74 -19.48
CA ALA A 104 2.77 5.99 -19.42
C ALA A 104 3.51 7.17 -20.07
N ARG A 105 4.84 7.23 -19.95
CA ARG A 105 5.66 8.26 -20.63
C ARG A 105 5.61 8.14 -22.16
N ASN A 106 5.42 6.92 -22.67
CA ASN A 106 5.33 6.61 -24.08
C ASN A 106 3.88 6.47 -24.61
N ASP A 107 2.90 6.84 -23.78
CA ASP A 107 1.47 6.85 -24.13
C ASP A 107 0.98 5.48 -24.68
N MET A 108 1.41 4.37 -24.03
CA MET A 108 1.18 3.01 -24.55
C MET A 108 -0.19 2.44 -24.22
N ASP A 109 -0.83 2.91 -23.15
CA ASP A 109 -2.11 2.40 -22.67
C ASP A 109 -3.07 3.55 -22.35
N ASP A 110 -4.35 3.21 -22.18
CA ASP A 110 -5.39 4.20 -21.89
C ASP A 110 -5.58 4.39 -20.40
N LEU A 111 -5.54 3.29 -19.66
CA LEU A 111 -5.79 3.21 -18.22
C LEU A 111 -4.64 2.48 -17.52
N TYR A 112 -4.27 2.94 -16.36
CA TYR A 112 -3.19 2.40 -15.54
C TYR A 112 -3.66 2.20 -14.11
N LEU A 113 -3.34 1.06 -13.49
CA LEU A 113 -3.38 0.91 -12.04
C LEU A 113 -1.99 1.25 -11.49
N LEU A 114 -1.86 2.31 -10.72
CA LEU A 114 -0.58 2.91 -10.36
C LEU A 114 -0.32 2.85 -8.87
N ASN A 115 0.96 2.69 -8.53
CA ASN A 115 1.46 2.84 -7.17
C ASN A 115 1.64 4.33 -6.81
N PRO A 116 1.64 4.68 -5.52
CA PRO A 116 1.69 6.07 -5.07
C PRO A 116 2.84 6.89 -5.67
N ASP A 117 4.05 6.32 -5.73
CA ASP A 117 5.23 7.02 -6.23
C ASP A 117 5.18 7.25 -7.74
N VAL A 118 4.56 6.31 -8.47
CA VAL A 118 4.31 6.45 -9.91
C VAL A 118 3.23 7.50 -10.18
N ILE A 119 2.16 7.55 -9.36
CA ILE A 119 1.13 8.59 -9.43
C ILE A 119 1.75 9.98 -9.26
N GLN A 120 2.58 10.15 -8.24
CA GLN A 120 3.27 11.41 -7.98
C GLN A 120 4.15 11.81 -9.18
N THR A 121 5.02 10.92 -9.63
CA THR A 121 5.96 11.17 -10.73
C THR A 121 5.24 11.53 -12.02
N LEU A 122 4.24 10.73 -12.44
CA LEU A 122 3.49 10.97 -13.68
C LEU A 122 2.60 12.20 -13.58
N GLY A 123 2.06 12.49 -12.39
CA GLY A 123 1.28 13.70 -12.13
C GLY A 123 2.14 14.96 -12.25
N GLU A 124 3.36 14.96 -11.71
CA GLU A 124 4.33 16.05 -11.85
C GLU A 124 4.77 16.26 -13.29
N GLU A 125 4.98 15.18 -14.03
CA GLU A 125 5.32 15.21 -15.47
C GLU A 125 4.13 15.60 -16.37
N GLY A 126 2.90 15.71 -15.82
CA GLY A 126 1.68 16.01 -16.56
C GLY A 126 1.28 14.90 -17.53
N LYS A 127 1.60 13.64 -17.21
CA LYS A 127 1.31 12.46 -18.04
C LYS A 127 -0.04 11.82 -17.75
N LEU A 128 -0.74 12.26 -16.70
CA LEU A 128 -2.07 11.78 -16.34
C LEU A 128 -3.13 12.87 -16.55
N ARG A 129 -4.33 12.44 -16.93
CA ARG A 129 -5.50 13.32 -17.02
C ARG A 129 -6.00 13.71 -15.64
N GLU A 130 -6.57 14.90 -15.52
CA GLU A 130 -7.30 15.33 -14.35
C GLU A 130 -8.66 14.60 -14.28
N LEU A 131 -9.00 14.09 -13.08
CA LEU A 131 -10.19 13.29 -12.83
C LEU A 131 -11.24 14.02 -11.97
N SER A 132 -11.05 15.31 -11.69
CA SER A 132 -11.92 16.10 -10.78
C SER A 132 -13.38 16.23 -11.27
N GLU A 133 -13.63 15.98 -12.57
CA GLU A 133 -14.98 16.05 -13.16
C GLU A 133 -15.77 14.74 -13.05
N LEU A 134 -15.14 13.63 -12.61
CA LEU A 134 -15.86 12.37 -12.42
C LEU A 134 -16.91 12.51 -11.32
N SER A 135 -18.08 11.90 -11.51
CA SER A 135 -19.23 12.03 -10.61
C SER A 135 -18.97 11.49 -9.20
N CYS A 136 -18.06 10.52 -9.07
CA CYS A 136 -17.69 9.95 -7.78
C CYS A 136 -16.90 10.91 -6.85
N VAL A 137 -16.29 11.97 -7.41
CA VAL A 137 -15.30 12.81 -6.71
C VAL A 137 -15.88 13.54 -5.49
N GLU A 138 -17.13 13.97 -5.54
CA GLU A 138 -17.78 14.64 -4.41
C GLU A 138 -17.92 13.70 -3.19
N ASN A 139 -18.06 12.41 -3.45
CA ASN A 139 -18.27 11.38 -2.43
C ASN A 139 -16.96 10.72 -1.95
N LEU A 140 -15.82 11.05 -2.55
CA LEU A 140 -14.54 10.47 -2.13
C LEU A 140 -14.16 10.91 -0.72
N ARG A 141 -13.55 9.99 0.03
CA ARG A 141 -12.91 10.27 1.32
C ARG A 141 -11.77 11.26 1.15
N ASP A 142 -11.56 12.10 2.15
CA ASP A 142 -10.53 13.16 2.07
C ASP A 142 -9.12 12.57 1.91
N VAL A 143 -8.83 11.44 2.57
CA VAL A 143 -7.55 10.73 2.41
C VAL A 143 -7.27 10.34 0.95
N VAL A 144 -8.28 9.92 0.20
CA VAL A 144 -8.15 9.55 -1.22
C VAL A 144 -7.79 10.77 -2.06
N LYS A 145 -8.48 11.89 -1.82
CA LYS A 145 -8.21 13.16 -2.52
C LYS A 145 -6.81 13.67 -2.20
N THR A 146 -6.44 13.69 -0.91
CA THR A 146 -5.12 14.16 -0.47
C THR A 146 -3.99 13.33 -1.08
N ALA A 147 -4.10 12.00 -1.05
CA ALA A 147 -3.05 11.10 -1.52
C ALA A 147 -2.83 11.14 -3.03
N ASN A 148 -3.88 11.42 -3.82
CA ASN A 148 -3.86 11.31 -5.28
C ASN A 148 -3.97 12.67 -6.00
N THR A 149 -3.84 13.78 -5.27
CA THR A 149 -3.78 15.13 -5.84
C THR A 149 -2.33 15.57 -6.01
N VAL A 150 -1.92 15.80 -7.25
CA VAL A 150 -0.58 16.26 -7.61
C VAL A 150 -0.69 17.62 -8.31
N ASN A 151 0.05 18.62 -7.85
CA ASN A 151 -0.01 19.98 -8.38
C ASN A 151 -1.45 20.53 -8.48
N GLY A 152 -2.28 20.24 -7.47
CA GLY A 152 -3.68 20.68 -7.39
C GLY A 152 -4.67 19.93 -8.29
N LYS A 153 -4.24 18.86 -8.96
CA LYS A 153 -5.08 18.03 -9.83
C LYS A 153 -5.23 16.63 -9.23
N LEU A 154 -6.45 16.16 -9.13
CA LEU A 154 -6.73 14.75 -8.80
C LEU A 154 -6.43 13.90 -10.04
N VAL A 155 -5.40 13.06 -10.00
CA VAL A 155 -4.88 12.34 -11.18
C VAL A 155 -5.04 10.83 -11.09
N ALA A 156 -5.44 10.30 -9.93
CA ALA A 156 -5.75 8.89 -9.75
C ALA A 156 -6.85 8.68 -8.71
N ILE A 157 -7.61 7.60 -8.83
CA ILE A 157 -8.66 7.22 -7.85
C ILE A 157 -8.62 5.70 -7.65
N PRO A 158 -8.54 5.20 -6.41
CA PRO A 158 -8.55 3.77 -6.10
C PRO A 158 -9.96 3.17 -6.07
N GLN A 159 -10.05 1.84 -6.13
CA GLN A 159 -11.27 1.11 -5.79
C GLN A 159 -11.32 0.67 -4.32
N GLU A 160 -10.20 0.73 -3.62
CA GLU A 160 -10.09 0.40 -2.20
C GLU A 160 -9.14 1.37 -1.48
N VAL A 161 -9.36 1.50 -0.20
CA VAL A 161 -8.46 2.19 0.73
C VAL A 161 -7.71 1.13 1.51
N VAL A 162 -6.40 1.12 1.36
CA VAL A 162 -5.49 0.18 2.02
C VAL A 162 -4.94 0.79 3.29
N ALA A 163 -4.86 -0.01 4.36
CA ALA A 163 -4.24 0.41 5.61
C ALA A 163 -3.33 -0.67 6.19
N TYR A 164 -2.20 -0.25 6.74
CA TYR A 164 -1.32 -1.07 7.55
C TYR A 164 -1.53 -0.76 9.04
N GLY A 165 -1.40 -1.79 9.86
CA GLY A 165 -1.50 -1.73 11.29
C GLY A 165 -0.82 -2.95 11.92
N LEU A 166 -1.25 -3.34 13.11
CA LEU A 166 -0.73 -4.48 13.86
C LEU A 166 -1.83 -5.48 14.15
N PHE A 167 -1.61 -6.75 13.80
CA PHE A 167 -2.38 -7.86 14.36
C PHE A 167 -1.91 -8.13 15.78
N ILE A 168 -2.85 -8.18 16.70
CA ILE A 168 -2.66 -8.41 18.13
C ILE A 168 -3.34 -9.70 18.53
N ASN A 169 -2.62 -10.61 19.16
CA ASN A 169 -3.22 -11.72 19.87
C ASN A 169 -3.73 -11.23 21.23
N LYS A 170 -5.03 -10.88 21.28
CA LYS A 170 -5.66 -10.28 22.46
C LYS A 170 -5.61 -11.19 23.67
N ASP A 171 -5.75 -12.50 23.48
CA ASP A 171 -5.67 -13.47 24.58
C ASP A 171 -4.30 -13.47 25.25
N MET A 172 -3.22 -13.21 24.49
CA MET A 172 -1.87 -13.08 25.07
C MET A 172 -1.74 -11.78 25.86
N PHE A 173 -2.30 -10.67 25.36
CA PHE A 173 -2.32 -9.41 26.12
C PHE A 173 -3.11 -9.55 27.41
N ASP A 174 -4.30 -10.13 27.36
CA ASP A 174 -5.17 -10.34 28.54
C ASP A 174 -4.51 -11.26 29.58
N ARG A 175 -3.82 -12.29 29.14
CA ARG A 175 -3.09 -13.22 30.02
C ARG A 175 -2.10 -12.51 30.93
N TYR A 176 -1.48 -11.45 30.44
CA TYR A 176 -0.52 -10.64 31.18
C TYR A 176 -1.10 -9.30 31.68
N SER A 177 -2.42 -9.12 31.58
CA SER A 177 -3.13 -7.90 31.98
C SER A 177 -2.57 -6.63 31.30
N LEU A 178 -2.24 -6.75 30.01
CA LEU A 178 -1.77 -5.65 29.17
C LEU A 178 -2.93 -5.03 28.44
N GLU A 179 -2.99 -3.70 28.48
CA GLU A 179 -3.85 -2.92 27.60
C GLU A 179 -3.22 -2.83 26.20
N LEU A 180 -4.05 -2.53 25.19
CA LEU A 180 -3.54 -2.29 23.84
C LEU A 180 -2.76 -0.98 23.79
N PRO A 181 -1.51 -0.99 23.31
CA PRO A 181 -0.66 0.19 23.35
C PRO A 181 -1.15 1.28 22.38
N GLU A 182 -1.11 2.53 22.84
CA GLU A 182 -1.37 3.70 22.02
C GLU A 182 -0.08 4.47 21.69
N THR A 183 0.89 4.44 22.61
CA THR A 183 2.16 5.16 22.48
C THR A 183 3.34 4.19 22.28
N PRO A 184 4.47 4.69 21.72
CA PRO A 184 5.69 3.91 21.60
C PRO A 184 6.19 3.34 22.93
N GLU A 185 6.10 4.13 24.00
CA GLU A 185 6.52 3.72 25.35
C GLU A 185 5.65 2.57 25.87
N GLU A 186 4.33 2.64 25.70
CA GLU A 186 3.41 1.56 26.08
C GLU A 186 3.67 0.29 25.26
N PHE A 187 3.99 0.44 23.97
CA PHE A 187 4.33 -0.70 23.12
C PHE A 187 5.61 -1.39 23.58
N LEU A 188 6.67 -0.63 23.87
CA LEU A 188 7.92 -1.16 24.41
C LEU A 188 7.72 -1.83 25.78
N GLU A 189 6.83 -1.29 26.61
CA GLU A 189 6.49 -1.90 27.90
C GLU A 189 5.76 -3.24 27.70
N CYS A 190 4.82 -3.33 26.76
CA CYS A 190 4.18 -4.60 26.40
C CYS A 190 5.22 -5.63 25.93
N CYS A 191 6.15 -5.24 25.05
CA CYS A 191 7.23 -6.11 24.58
C CYS A 191 8.13 -6.59 25.72
N ARG A 192 8.47 -5.68 26.65
CA ARG A 192 9.26 -6.04 27.84
C ARG A 192 8.56 -7.09 28.71
N VAL A 193 7.25 -6.90 28.97
CA VAL A 193 6.47 -7.85 29.76
C VAL A 193 6.39 -9.21 29.06
N PHE A 194 6.17 -9.24 27.77
CA PHE A 194 6.18 -10.49 27.01
C PHE A 194 7.52 -11.21 27.10
N GLN A 195 8.63 -10.48 26.94
CA GLN A 195 9.97 -11.07 27.00
C GLN A 195 10.30 -11.62 28.39
N GLU A 196 9.94 -10.90 29.48
CA GLU A 196 10.09 -11.38 30.86
C GLU A 196 9.26 -12.64 31.16
N ASN A 197 8.20 -12.89 30.38
CA ASN A 197 7.36 -14.07 30.46
C ASN A 197 7.70 -15.17 29.45
N GLY A 198 8.89 -15.09 28.84
CA GLY A 198 9.45 -16.16 28.02
C GLY A 198 9.10 -16.10 26.53
N ILE A 199 8.56 -14.97 26.04
CA ILE A 199 8.36 -14.72 24.60
C ILE A 199 9.59 -13.97 24.11
N GLU A 200 10.53 -14.68 23.51
CA GLU A 200 11.85 -14.13 23.14
C GLU A 200 11.74 -12.96 22.15
N THR A 201 10.87 -13.08 21.13
CA THR A 201 10.67 -12.08 20.09
C THR A 201 9.19 -11.69 20.03
N PRO A 202 8.76 -10.65 20.76
CA PRO A 202 7.35 -10.27 20.84
C PRO A 202 6.76 -9.74 19.52
N VAL A 203 7.59 -9.22 18.61
CA VAL A 203 7.15 -8.62 17.35
C VAL A 203 7.64 -9.44 16.18
N GLY A 204 6.73 -10.08 15.47
CA GLY A 204 7.00 -10.72 14.20
C GLY A 204 7.13 -9.67 13.10
N ALA A 205 8.25 -9.70 12.37
CA ALA A 205 8.56 -8.67 11.39
C ALA A 205 9.28 -9.25 10.17
N ASN A 206 9.17 -8.54 9.05
CA ASN A 206 9.98 -8.76 7.86
C ASN A 206 10.53 -7.42 7.34
N ARG A 207 11.50 -7.50 6.45
CA ARG A 207 12.24 -6.35 5.92
C ARG A 207 11.42 -5.38 5.07
N TRP A 208 10.20 -5.74 4.68
CA TRP A 208 9.37 -4.99 3.75
C TRP A 208 8.32 -4.12 4.44
N TRP A 209 8.13 -4.28 5.77
CA TRP A 209 7.01 -3.66 6.46
C TRP A 209 7.40 -2.88 7.72
N LEU A 210 8.66 -2.99 8.15
CA LEU A 210 9.14 -2.25 9.33
C LEU A 210 9.21 -0.73 9.09
N GLU A 211 9.23 -0.28 7.82
CA GLU A 211 9.11 1.12 7.47
C GLU A 211 7.80 1.74 7.95
N THR A 212 6.73 0.96 8.08
CA THR A 212 5.45 1.46 8.57
C THR A 212 5.51 1.94 10.02
N PHE A 213 6.29 1.27 10.88
CA PHE A 213 6.55 1.75 12.24
C PHE A 213 7.25 3.11 12.21
N VAL A 214 8.22 3.27 11.31
CA VAL A 214 8.96 4.52 11.16
C VAL A 214 8.05 5.63 10.65
N LEU A 215 7.30 5.38 9.58
CA LEU A 215 6.39 6.36 8.98
C LEU A 215 5.30 6.80 9.95
N ALA A 216 4.75 5.88 10.75
CA ALA A 216 3.76 6.18 11.77
C ALA A 216 4.30 7.16 12.82
N GLN A 217 5.57 6.99 13.26
CA GLN A 217 6.21 7.89 14.19
C GLN A 217 6.57 9.23 13.53
N ALA A 218 7.16 9.18 12.33
CA ALA A 218 7.66 10.34 11.61
C ALA A 218 6.56 11.34 11.28
N TYR A 219 5.41 10.86 10.85
CA TYR A 219 4.40 11.70 10.23
C TYR A 219 3.07 11.81 11.00
N ALA A 220 2.98 11.22 12.20
CA ALA A 220 1.77 11.35 13.01
C ALA A 220 1.37 12.81 13.22
N ASP A 221 2.29 13.66 13.65
CA ASP A 221 2.05 15.09 13.87
C ASP A 221 1.87 15.85 12.56
N LEU A 222 2.65 15.55 11.54
CA LEU A 222 2.56 16.21 10.23
C LEU A 222 1.14 16.09 9.64
N TYR A 223 0.57 14.88 9.59
CA TYR A 223 -0.75 14.67 9.01
C TYR A 223 -1.92 15.03 9.94
N ASN A 224 -1.72 15.02 11.26
CA ASN A 224 -2.80 15.21 12.23
C ASN A 224 -2.65 16.47 13.08
N GLY A 225 -1.64 17.31 12.80
CA GLY A 225 -1.36 18.58 13.52
C GLY A 225 -2.13 19.79 12.99
N GLY A 226 -2.75 19.67 11.82
CA GLY A 226 -3.54 20.75 11.21
C GLY A 226 -2.75 21.75 10.35
N ASN A 227 -1.45 21.50 10.13
CA ASN A 227 -0.56 22.35 9.31
C ASN A 227 0.12 21.56 8.17
N THR A 228 -0.46 20.46 7.73
CA THR A 228 0.14 19.51 6.78
C THR A 228 0.73 20.18 5.54
N GLU A 229 -0.01 21.08 4.90
CA GLU A 229 0.45 21.75 3.68
C GLU A 229 1.71 22.61 3.94
N ALA A 230 1.73 23.38 5.02
CA ALA A 230 2.88 24.22 5.37
C ALA A 230 4.11 23.39 5.77
N GLU A 231 3.91 22.25 6.43
CA GLU A 231 5.01 21.36 6.81
C GLU A 231 5.60 20.65 5.58
N ILE A 232 4.76 20.22 4.63
CA ILE A 232 5.21 19.66 3.34
C ILE A 232 5.97 20.73 2.54
N GLU A 233 5.49 21.96 2.49
CA GLU A 233 6.20 23.07 1.81
C GLU A 233 7.57 23.32 2.44
N ALA A 234 7.67 23.31 3.78
CA ALA A 234 8.94 23.46 4.50
C ALA A 234 9.93 22.32 4.20
N LEU A 235 9.44 21.07 4.09
CA LEU A 235 10.26 19.93 3.65
C LEU A 235 10.73 20.09 2.21
N ASN A 236 9.83 20.45 1.30
CA ASN A 236 10.12 20.61 -0.13
C ASN A 236 11.04 21.80 -0.45
N SER A 237 11.03 22.84 0.38
CA SER A 237 11.95 23.98 0.25
C SER A 237 13.29 23.78 0.94
N GLY A 238 13.41 22.77 1.81
CA GLY A 238 14.58 22.53 2.65
C GLY A 238 14.67 23.42 3.89
N GLU A 239 13.57 24.10 4.26
CA GLU A 239 13.46 24.81 5.54
C GLU A 239 13.39 23.83 6.70
N SER A 240 12.71 22.69 6.53
CA SER A 240 12.71 21.53 7.43
C SER A 240 13.43 20.35 6.79
N LYS A 241 13.95 19.45 7.63
CA LYS A 241 14.68 18.27 7.17
C LYS A 241 13.84 16.99 7.33
N TYR A 242 13.86 16.13 6.31
CA TYR A 242 13.26 14.80 6.43
C TYR A 242 13.90 13.99 7.56
N SER A 243 15.21 14.11 7.77
CA SER A 243 15.93 13.43 8.85
C SER A 243 15.40 13.78 10.25
N ASP A 244 14.91 15.01 10.48
CA ASP A 244 14.34 15.43 11.77
C ASP A 244 13.00 14.71 12.02
N TYR A 245 12.17 14.57 10.99
CA TYR A 245 10.89 13.84 11.08
C TYR A 245 11.10 12.33 11.25
N MET A 246 12.07 11.75 10.52
CA MET A 246 12.31 10.32 10.49
C MET A 246 13.01 9.80 11.75
N ARG A 247 13.83 10.63 12.41
CA ARG A 247 14.66 10.22 13.54
C ARG A 247 13.89 9.50 14.66
N PRO A 248 12.75 10.00 15.17
CA PRO A 248 12.02 9.32 16.25
C PRO A 248 11.60 7.89 15.87
N GLY A 249 11.18 7.68 14.63
CA GLY A 249 10.79 6.35 14.14
C GLY A 249 11.97 5.39 14.03
N PHE A 250 13.13 5.87 13.57
CA PHE A 250 14.34 5.06 13.49
C PHE A 250 14.92 4.76 14.87
N GLU A 251 14.87 5.69 15.82
CA GLU A 251 15.27 5.48 17.21
C GLU A 251 14.37 4.43 17.89
N PHE A 252 13.06 4.53 17.68
CA PHE A 252 12.09 3.55 18.18
C PHE A 252 12.36 2.14 17.60
N LEU A 253 12.53 2.03 16.30
CA LEU A 253 12.84 0.75 15.65
C LEU A 253 14.18 0.20 16.12
N LYS A 254 15.20 1.06 16.25
CA LYS A 254 16.52 0.68 16.78
C LYS A 254 16.42 0.14 18.21
N GLU A 255 15.62 0.77 19.06
CA GLU A 255 15.40 0.29 20.42
C GLU A 255 14.73 -1.09 20.44
N MET A 256 13.73 -1.32 19.57
CA MET A 256 13.13 -2.66 19.46
C MET A 256 14.14 -3.73 19.03
N ILE A 257 15.03 -3.40 18.09
CA ILE A 257 16.10 -4.29 17.63
C ILE A 257 17.11 -4.56 18.78
N ASP A 258 17.59 -3.51 19.44
CA ASP A 258 18.61 -3.61 20.49
C ASP A 258 18.13 -4.40 21.71
N LYS A 259 16.84 -4.33 22.02
CA LYS A 259 16.21 -5.11 23.08
C LYS A 259 15.80 -6.53 22.66
N GLY A 260 15.98 -6.87 21.38
CA GLY A 260 15.59 -8.16 20.83
C GLY A 260 14.07 -8.36 20.71
N TYR A 261 13.29 -7.28 20.71
CA TYR A 261 11.84 -7.34 20.48
C TYR A 261 11.53 -7.66 19.02
N VAL A 262 12.42 -7.27 18.11
CA VAL A 262 12.46 -7.63 16.69
C VAL A 262 13.76 -8.41 16.43
N ASP A 263 13.66 -9.56 15.79
CA ASP A 263 14.80 -10.32 15.30
C ASP A 263 15.25 -9.76 13.94
N ALA A 264 16.28 -8.91 13.96
CA ALA A 264 16.78 -8.23 12.77
C ALA A 264 17.35 -9.19 11.73
N GLU A 265 18.03 -10.28 12.14
CA GLU A 265 18.60 -11.26 11.21
C GLU A 265 17.48 -12.01 10.48
N LYS A 266 16.44 -12.44 11.23
CA LYS A 266 15.27 -13.11 10.67
C LYS A 266 14.49 -12.15 9.76
N ALA A 267 14.26 -10.90 10.17
CA ALA A 267 13.56 -9.91 9.40
C ALA A 267 14.24 -9.60 8.06
N LEU A 268 15.58 -9.53 8.02
CA LEU A 268 16.36 -9.30 6.79
C LEU A 268 16.21 -10.38 5.73
N VAL A 269 16.04 -11.63 6.14
CA VAL A 269 15.94 -12.78 5.20
C VAL A 269 14.51 -13.21 4.94
N SER A 270 13.56 -12.72 5.71
CA SER A 270 12.14 -13.00 5.50
C SER A 270 11.64 -12.27 4.26
N GLU A 271 11.07 -13.02 3.33
CA GLU A 271 10.56 -12.46 2.07
C GLU A 271 9.03 -12.36 2.01
N ALA A 272 8.35 -12.98 2.96
CA ALA A 272 6.88 -13.00 3.00
C ALA A 272 6.34 -13.16 4.41
N ILE A 273 5.04 -12.89 4.57
CA ILE A 273 4.23 -13.07 5.79
C ILE A 273 4.30 -14.50 6.36
N GLU A 274 4.72 -15.49 5.57
CA GLU A 274 4.60 -16.92 5.91
C GLU A 274 5.34 -17.30 7.19
N GLY A 275 6.50 -16.67 7.48
CA GLY A 275 7.30 -16.98 8.66
C GLY A 275 6.74 -16.38 9.94
N GLU A 276 6.57 -15.07 9.98
CA GLU A 276 6.05 -14.34 11.14
C GLU A 276 4.57 -14.60 11.36
N GLY A 277 3.79 -14.73 10.28
CA GLY A 277 2.37 -15.09 10.36
C GLY A 277 2.16 -16.49 10.95
N ALA A 278 2.99 -17.46 10.58
CA ALA A 278 2.94 -18.80 11.16
C ALA A 278 3.26 -18.80 12.67
N ASP A 279 4.23 -18.00 13.12
CA ASP A 279 4.55 -17.86 14.53
C ASP A 279 3.43 -17.15 15.32
N PHE A 280 2.76 -16.17 14.71
CA PHE A 280 1.58 -15.52 15.28
C PHE A 280 0.40 -16.50 15.42
N LEU A 281 0.07 -17.24 14.38
CA LEU A 281 -0.98 -18.26 14.42
C LEU A 281 -0.68 -19.40 15.41
N ALA A 282 0.60 -19.75 15.59
CA ALA A 282 1.04 -20.70 16.59
C ALA A 282 1.14 -20.10 18.01
N GLN A 283 0.70 -18.86 18.21
CA GLN A 283 0.72 -18.12 19.48
C GLN A 283 2.13 -18.02 20.12
N LYS A 284 3.18 -17.98 19.29
CA LYS A 284 4.56 -17.77 19.73
C LYS A 284 4.90 -16.28 19.80
N THR A 285 4.27 -15.48 18.96
CA THR A 285 4.46 -14.04 18.84
C THR A 285 3.12 -13.34 19.05
N PRO A 286 3.00 -12.39 20.00
CA PRO A 286 1.75 -11.69 20.28
C PRO A 286 1.39 -10.59 19.27
N VAL A 287 2.38 -10.11 18.51
CA VAL A 287 2.20 -8.98 17.58
C VAL A 287 2.84 -9.31 16.23
N VAL A 288 2.11 -9.09 15.16
CA VAL A 288 2.64 -9.13 13.80
C VAL A 288 2.02 -8.01 12.97
N MET A 289 2.71 -7.58 11.92
CA MET A 289 2.18 -6.55 11.08
C MET A 289 0.96 -7.00 10.29
N ALA A 290 -0.03 -6.11 10.17
CA ALA A 290 -1.29 -6.30 9.48
C ALA A 290 -1.35 -5.43 8.22
N TYR A 291 -1.90 -6.02 7.16
CA TYR A 291 -2.29 -5.33 5.96
C TYR A 291 -3.80 -5.50 5.77
N TRP A 292 -4.53 -4.40 5.84
CA TRP A 292 -5.96 -4.38 5.55
C TRP A 292 -6.20 -3.73 4.17
N GLY A 293 -6.26 -4.53 3.21
CA GLY A 293 -6.63 -4.30 1.82
C GLY A 293 -6.78 -5.68 1.28
N ALA A 294 -7.56 -5.99 0.32
CA ALA A 294 -7.83 -7.32 -0.18
C ALA A 294 -8.19 -8.39 0.90
N ALA A 295 -8.75 -9.48 0.48
CA ALA A 295 -9.33 -10.56 1.31
C ALA A 295 -8.37 -11.26 2.31
N ASN A 296 -7.17 -10.75 2.52
CA ASN A 296 -6.12 -11.44 3.25
C ASN A 296 -6.33 -11.47 4.75
N THR A 297 -6.97 -10.44 5.32
CA THR A 297 -7.13 -10.33 6.77
C THR A 297 -8.04 -11.44 7.31
N GLU A 298 -9.14 -11.76 6.63
CA GLU A 298 -10.00 -12.86 7.03
C GLU A 298 -9.48 -14.23 6.62
N THR A 299 -8.83 -14.34 5.45
CA THR A 299 -8.38 -15.65 4.93
C THR A 299 -7.09 -16.11 5.57
N ALA A 300 -6.16 -15.21 5.84
CA ALA A 300 -4.87 -15.57 6.45
C ALA A 300 -4.97 -15.72 7.98
N TYR A 301 -5.77 -14.86 8.63
CA TYR A 301 -5.83 -14.77 10.08
C TYR A 301 -7.25 -14.95 10.67
N GLY A 302 -8.29 -14.94 9.84
CA GLY A 302 -9.71 -15.04 10.28
C GLY A 302 -10.14 -16.42 10.79
N LYS A 303 -9.21 -17.38 10.91
CA LYS A 303 -9.44 -18.70 11.51
C LYS A 303 -8.55 -18.95 12.71
N THR A 304 -8.23 -17.89 13.45
CA THR A 304 -7.53 -18.03 14.73
C THR A 304 -8.45 -18.68 15.75
N ASP A 305 -7.90 -19.51 16.60
CA ASP A 305 -8.56 -20.07 17.79
C ASP A 305 -8.37 -19.20 19.05
N PHE A 306 -7.97 -17.93 18.84
CA PHE A 306 -7.81 -16.88 19.84
C PHE A 306 -8.44 -15.57 19.35
N GLU A 307 -8.74 -14.68 20.30
CA GLU A 307 -9.24 -13.35 19.96
C GLU A 307 -8.13 -12.51 19.33
N MET A 308 -8.38 -12.02 18.12
CA MET A 308 -7.48 -11.14 17.38
C MET A 308 -8.07 -9.74 17.28
N GLN A 309 -7.23 -8.74 17.41
CA GLN A 309 -7.57 -7.36 17.09
C GLN A 309 -6.53 -6.74 16.17
N VAL A 310 -6.94 -5.78 15.36
CA VAL A 310 -6.06 -5.01 14.49
C VAL A 310 -6.11 -3.55 14.93
N ILE A 311 -4.94 -3.04 15.31
CA ILE A 311 -4.76 -1.67 15.76
C ILE A 311 -3.84 -0.90 14.80
N GLY A 312 -3.86 0.44 14.85
CA GLY A 312 -2.84 1.27 14.22
C GLY A 312 -1.48 1.13 14.91
N PHE A 313 -0.43 1.64 14.29
CA PHE A 313 0.90 1.70 14.91
C PHE A 313 0.89 2.70 16.06
N PRO A 314 1.45 2.36 17.23
CA PRO A 314 1.58 3.28 18.34
C PRO A 314 2.40 4.52 17.94
N SER A 315 1.92 5.71 18.28
CA SER A 315 2.57 6.98 17.93
C SER A 315 2.32 8.07 18.97
N SER A 316 2.89 9.28 18.77
CA SER A 316 2.62 10.46 19.59
C SER A 316 1.14 10.89 19.60
N ARG A 317 0.36 10.41 18.63
CA ARG A 317 -1.09 10.70 18.45
C ARG A 317 -1.98 9.48 18.71
N GLY A 318 -1.49 8.49 19.43
CA GLY A 318 -2.19 7.23 19.64
C GLY A 318 -1.98 6.26 18.47
N GLN A 319 -2.87 5.30 18.33
CA GLN A 319 -2.78 4.28 17.29
C GLN A 319 -2.98 4.90 15.89
N MET A 320 -2.00 4.74 15.02
CA MET A 320 -1.94 5.40 13.71
C MET A 320 -1.95 4.38 12.57
N PRO A 321 -3.05 4.28 11.78
CA PRO A 321 -3.02 3.58 10.51
C PRO A 321 -2.03 4.22 9.54
N VAL A 322 -1.26 3.41 8.80
CA VAL A 322 -0.41 3.88 7.70
C VAL A 322 -1.04 3.47 6.39
N MET A 323 -1.33 4.43 5.51
CA MET A 323 -2.15 4.23 4.33
C MET A 323 -1.37 4.57 3.05
N PRO A 324 -0.78 3.58 2.36
CA PRO A 324 -0.36 3.77 0.97
C PRO A 324 -1.61 3.79 0.09
N MET A 325 -1.59 4.61 -0.96
CA MET A 325 -2.76 4.79 -1.81
C MET A 325 -2.40 4.53 -3.27
N THR A 326 -2.86 3.39 -3.80
CA THR A 326 -2.81 3.13 -5.24
C THR A 326 -3.95 3.85 -5.93
N GLY A 327 -3.99 3.83 -7.26
CA GLY A 327 -5.15 4.38 -7.97
C GLY A 327 -5.12 4.12 -9.47
N PHE A 328 -6.30 4.20 -10.07
CA PHE A 328 -6.44 4.22 -11.52
C PHE A 328 -6.21 5.63 -12.06
N GLY A 329 -5.28 5.75 -12.99
CA GLY A 329 -5.01 6.98 -13.75
C GLY A 329 -5.23 6.79 -15.24
N VAL A 330 -5.66 7.83 -15.95
CA VAL A 330 -5.85 7.85 -17.40
C VAL A 330 -4.67 8.57 -18.03
N GLY A 331 -4.06 7.96 -19.07
CA GLY A 331 -2.98 8.59 -19.82
C GLY A 331 -3.39 9.90 -20.47
N ILE A 332 -2.52 10.92 -20.45
CA ILE A 332 -2.82 12.25 -20.97
C ILE A 332 -3.14 12.21 -22.48
N ASN A 333 -2.44 11.37 -23.22
CA ASN A 333 -2.61 11.18 -24.68
C ASN A 333 -3.23 9.81 -25.02
N ALA A 334 -3.95 9.19 -24.08
CA ALA A 334 -4.62 7.91 -24.31
C ALA A 334 -5.47 7.95 -25.58
N GLU A 335 -5.32 6.96 -26.46
CA GLU A 335 -6.05 6.84 -27.72
C GLU A 335 -7.57 6.75 -27.49
N HIS A 336 -7.96 5.97 -26.47
CA HIS A 336 -9.35 5.79 -26.04
C HIS A 336 -9.65 6.47 -24.70
N GLY A 337 -9.05 7.65 -24.45
CA GLY A 337 -9.12 8.34 -23.17
C GLY A 337 -10.53 8.69 -22.70
N GLU A 338 -11.46 9.01 -23.60
CA GLU A 338 -12.86 9.27 -23.25
C GLU A 338 -13.59 7.99 -22.82
N ASP A 339 -13.29 6.87 -23.49
CA ASP A 339 -13.80 5.56 -23.08
C ASP A 339 -13.19 5.10 -21.76
N ALA A 340 -11.90 5.38 -21.51
CA ALA A 340 -11.25 5.11 -20.24
C ALA A 340 -11.87 5.92 -19.09
N LEU A 341 -12.18 7.20 -19.30
CA LEU A 341 -12.93 8.00 -18.31
C LEU A 341 -14.33 7.43 -18.05
N ALA A 342 -15.03 7.00 -19.11
CA ALA A 342 -16.35 6.37 -18.96
C ALA A 342 -16.26 5.04 -18.21
N VAL A 343 -15.21 4.25 -18.41
CA VAL A 343 -14.94 3.03 -17.61
C VAL A 343 -14.75 3.39 -16.14
N LEU A 344 -13.94 4.43 -15.84
CA LEU A 344 -13.75 4.90 -14.46
C LEU A 344 -15.07 5.36 -13.82
N GLU A 345 -15.92 6.10 -14.55
CA GLU A 345 -17.25 6.49 -14.04
C GLU A 345 -18.09 5.29 -13.60
N VAL A 346 -17.99 4.16 -14.28
CA VAL A 346 -18.74 2.95 -13.92
C VAL A 346 -18.08 2.23 -12.74
N ILE A 347 -16.77 1.93 -12.82
CA ILE A 347 -16.10 1.11 -11.80
C ILE A 347 -15.90 1.85 -10.46
N LEU A 348 -16.00 3.17 -10.46
CA LEU A 348 -15.92 4.03 -9.28
C LEU A 348 -17.31 4.55 -8.83
N SER A 349 -18.40 4.10 -9.47
CA SER A 349 -19.75 4.37 -8.97
C SER A 349 -19.97 3.70 -7.60
N ASP A 350 -20.84 4.28 -6.76
CA ASP A 350 -21.17 3.70 -5.45
C ASP A 350 -21.66 2.24 -5.58
N GLU A 351 -22.40 1.90 -6.67
CA GLU A 351 -22.84 0.53 -6.97
C GLU A 351 -21.66 -0.43 -7.19
N ALA A 352 -20.67 -0.04 -8.01
CA ALA A 352 -19.50 -0.86 -8.30
C ALA A 352 -18.59 -0.97 -7.08
N LEU A 353 -18.38 0.15 -6.37
CA LEU A 353 -17.59 0.20 -5.15
C LEU A 353 -18.20 -0.65 -4.02
N GLN A 354 -19.54 -0.74 -3.94
CA GLN A 354 -20.22 -1.64 -2.99
C GLN A 354 -19.90 -3.10 -3.31
N ILE A 355 -20.02 -3.50 -4.58
CA ILE A 355 -19.68 -4.86 -5.04
C ILE A 355 -18.20 -5.18 -4.75
N TYR A 356 -17.32 -4.23 -5.02
CA TYR A 356 -15.89 -4.39 -4.78
C TYR A 356 -15.59 -4.55 -3.29
N ALA A 357 -16.09 -3.64 -2.48
CA ALA A 357 -15.84 -3.61 -1.04
C ALA A 357 -16.42 -4.82 -0.31
N GLU A 358 -17.65 -5.27 -0.66
CA GLU A 358 -18.26 -6.49 -0.09
C GLU A 358 -17.51 -7.76 -0.49
N THR A 359 -17.02 -7.81 -1.75
CA THR A 359 -16.30 -9.01 -2.24
C THR A 359 -14.93 -9.15 -1.56
N ASN A 360 -14.20 -8.04 -1.40
CA ASN A 360 -12.85 -8.02 -0.85
C ASN A 360 -12.80 -7.68 0.65
N ARG A 361 -13.94 -7.27 1.26
CA ARG A 361 -14.03 -6.81 2.64
C ARG A 361 -13.04 -5.69 2.96
N VAL A 362 -13.04 -4.67 2.12
CA VAL A 362 -12.12 -3.53 2.18
C VAL A 362 -12.87 -2.23 2.43
N ILE A 363 -12.13 -1.19 2.81
CA ILE A 363 -12.67 0.14 2.94
C ILE A 363 -12.87 0.72 1.53
N SER A 364 -14.09 1.20 1.27
CA SER A 364 -14.39 1.91 0.03
C SER A 364 -13.75 3.31 0.02
N PRO A 365 -13.28 3.80 -1.14
CA PRO A 365 -12.89 5.19 -1.31
C PRO A 365 -14.09 6.16 -1.23
N SER A 366 -15.33 5.69 -1.42
CA SER A 366 -16.56 6.48 -1.30
C SER A 366 -17.06 6.53 0.13
N LYS A 367 -17.45 7.72 0.60
CA LYS A 367 -18.13 7.94 1.89
C LYS A 367 -19.54 7.32 1.94
N ASN A 368 -20.13 7.06 0.78
CA ASN A 368 -21.50 6.51 0.67
C ASN A 368 -21.54 4.98 0.76
N VAL A 369 -20.38 4.33 0.62
CA VAL A 369 -20.27 2.88 0.63
C VAL A 369 -19.73 2.42 1.98
N GLU A 370 -20.58 1.72 2.72
CA GLU A 370 -20.25 1.12 4.01
C GLU A 370 -20.31 -0.40 3.88
N VAL A 371 -19.25 -1.06 4.34
CA VAL A 371 -19.19 -2.52 4.45
C VAL A 371 -19.04 -2.87 5.91
N GLU A 372 -19.77 -3.90 6.34
CA GLU A 372 -19.66 -4.39 7.70
C GLU A 372 -18.23 -4.81 8.00
N CYS A 373 -17.60 -4.08 8.91
CA CYS A 373 -16.26 -4.35 9.38
C CYS A 373 -16.29 -5.50 10.38
N VAL A 374 -15.43 -6.50 10.20
CA VAL A 374 -15.28 -7.57 11.19
C VAL A 374 -14.78 -6.99 12.51
N ASP A 375 -15.22 -7.56 13.63
CA ASP A 375 -14.93 -7.02 14.96
C ASP A 375 -13.42 -6.82 15.21
N ALA A 376 -12.60 -7.72 14.70
CA ALA A 376 -11.13 -7.63 14.81
C ALA A 376 -10.54 -6.37 14.17
N LEU A 377 -11.15 -5.83 13.10
CA LEU A 377 -10.68 -4.66 12.37
C LEU A 377 -11.24 -3.34 12.87
N LYS A 378 -12.26 -3.38 13.75
CA LYS A 378 -12.91 -2.16 14.24
C LYS A 378 -11.93 -1.11 14.79
N PRO A 379 -10.93 -1.44 15.63
CA PRO A 379 -10.05 -0.42 16.17
C PRO A 379 -9.29 0.35 15.08
N LEU A 380 -8.79 -0.35 14.05
CA LEU A 380 -8.10 0.28 12.93
C LEU A 380 -9.06 1.10 12.07
N ASN A 381 -10.26 0.54 11.77
CA ASN A 381 -11.27 1.20 10.98
C ASN A 381 -11.78 2.49 11.64
N ASP A 382 -12.02 2.48 12.95
CA ASP A 382 -12.51 3.64 13.68
C ASP A 382 -11.57 4.83 13.56
N ARG A 383 -10.25 4.61 13.64
CA ARG A 383 -9.24 5.65 13.43
C ARG A 383 -9.32 6.24 12.01
N ILE A 384 -9.49 5.40 11.00
CA ILE A 384 -9.63 5.84 9.61
C ILE A 384 -10.92 6.65 9.43
N GLN A 385 -12.04 6.23 10.03
CA GLN A 385 -13.30 6.96 9.98
C GLN A 385 -13.21 8.32 10.70
N GLU A 386 -12.38 8.44 11.73
CA GLU A 386 -12.08 9.68 12.45
C GLU A 386 -11.11 10.60 11.67
N ASN A 387 -10.66 10.21 10.47
CA ASN A 387 -9.62 10.86 9.68
C ASN A 387 -8.27 10.96 10.42
N VAL A 388 -7.94 9.96 11.21
CA VAL A 388 -6.66 9.84 11.91
C VAL A 388 -5.83 8.78 11.21
N TYR A 389 -4.79 9.20 10.49
CA TYR A 389 -3.94 8.32 9.69
C TYR A 389 -2.61 9.00 9.32
N VAL A 390 -1.68 8.22 8.81
CA VAL A 390 -0.47 8.67 8.13
C VAL A 390 -0.52 8.17 6.68
N LEU A 391 -0.21 9.04 5.72
CA LEU A 391 0.00 8.61 4.35
C LEU A 391 1.39 7.99 4.21
N GLY A 392 1.43 6.77 3.69
CA GLY A 392 2.67 6.09 3.31
C GLY A 392 3.15 6.46 1.90
N SER A 393 2.44 7.36 1.22
CA SER A 393 2.77 7.88 -0.11
C SER A 393 3.43 9.25 -0.02
N ASN A 394 3.95 9.73 -1.14
CA ASN A 394 4.62 11.04 -1.20
C ASN A 394 3.68 12.21 -0.84
N ALA A 395 2.40 12.15 -1.22
CA ALA A 395 1.38 13.15 -0.89
C ALA A 395 1.85 14.60 -1.05
N GLY A 396 2.52 14.91 -2.15
CA GLY A 396 3.10 16.23 -2.43
C GLY A 396 4.53 16.44 -1.93
N MET A 397 5.16 15.47 -1.28
CA MET A 397 6.58 15.52 -0.90
C MET A 397 7.49 15.22 -2.09
N ASN A 398 8.61 15.94 -2.20
CA ASN A 398 9.57 15.81 -3.29
C ASN A 398 10.60 14.69 -3.11
N VAL A 399 10.53 13.95 -2.01
CA VAL A 399 11.31 12.74 -1.74
C VAL A 399 10.35 11.58 -1.61
N GLU A 400 10.60 10.53 -2.37
CA GLU A 400 9.86 9.28 -2.26
C GLU A 400 9.95 8.73 -0.83
N GLN A 401 8.80 8.50 -0.20
CA GLN A 401 8.76 8.17 1.22
C GLN A 401 8.83 6.66 1.47
N TRP A 402 7.96 5.88 0.83
CA TRP A 402 7.82 4.46 1.12
C TRP A 402 9.08 3.66 0.76
N GLY A 403 9.47 3.71 -0.50
CA GLY A 403 10.60 2.93 -1.02
C GLY A 403 11.93 3.30 -0.36
N ASN A 404 12.20 4.62 -0.19
CA ASN A 404 13.42 5.06 0.48
C ASN A 404 13.45 4.64 1.96
N THR A 405 12.32 4.79 2.69
CA THR A 405 12.26 4.36 4.10
C THR A 405 12.49 2.85 4.22
N CYS A 406 11.89 2.04 3.34
CA CYS A 406 12.11 0.60 3.30
C CYS A 406 13.59 0.24 3.09
N LEU A 407 14.28 0.91 2.17
CA LEU A 407 15.71 0.67 1.90
C LEU A 407 16.58 1.05 3.11
N ILE A 408 16.31 2.21 3.71
CA ILE A 408 17.09 2.70 4.86
C ILE A 408 16.81 1.85 6.12
N VAL A 409 15.59 1.37 6.33
CA VAL A 409 15.27 0.40 7.39
C VAL A 409 16.05 -0.90 7.22
N ARG A 410 16.24 -1.37 5.98
CA ARG A 410 17.09 -2.55 5.72
C ARG A 410 18.56 -2.31 6.07
N ASP A 411 19.06 -1.08 5.86
CA ASP A 411 20.41 -0.73 6.28
C ASP A 411 20.51 -0.73 7.82
N LEU A 412 19.49 -0.21 8.53
CA LEU A 412 19.41 -0.28 10.00
C LEU A 412 19.40 -1.72 10.51
N LEU A 413 18.58 -2.61 9.90
CA LEU A 413 18.55 -4.05 10.21
C LEU A 413 19.91 -4.71 9.94
N GLY A 414 20.64 -4.24 8.92
CA GLY A 414 22.00 -4.66 8.57
C GLY A 414 23.09 -4.13 9.48
N GLY A 415 22.74 -3.33 10.50
CA GLY A 415 23.66 -2.81 11.51
C GLY A 415 24.10 -1.36 11.30
N ALA A 416 23.49 -0.61 10.40
CA ALA A 416 23.70 0.84 10.30
C ALA A 416 23.23 1.54 11.58
N THR A 417 23.83 2.67 11.89
CA THR A 417 23.41 3.54 12.98
C THR A 417 22.26 4.44 12.55
N VAL A 418 21.48 4.95 13.51
CA VAL A 418 20.44 5.93 13.22
C VAL A 418 21.01 7.17 12.51
N ASP A 419 22.20 7.63 12.93
CA ASP A 419 22.84 8.79 12.29
C ASP A 419 23.22 8.55 10.82
N GLU A 420 23.66 7.33 10.46
CA GLU A 420 23.89 6.96 9.07
C GLU A 420 22.59 6.93 8.26
N CYS A 421 21.51 6.43 8.85
CA CYS A 421 20.17 6.46 8.24
C CYS A 421 19.69 7.91 8.02
N MET A 422 19.88 8.79 9.00
CA MET A 422 19.50 10.20 8.88
C MET A 422 20.33 10.94 7.82
N ALA A 423 21.62 10.64 7.71
CA ALA A 423 22.46 11.20 6.67
C ALA A 423 22.01 10.82 5.25
N GLU A 424 21.42 9.66 5.09
CA GLU A 424 20.85 9.24 3.81
C GLU A 424 19.58 10.03 3.45
N PHE A 425 18.68 10.31 4.42
CA PHE A 425 17.53 11.20 4.18
C PHE A 425 17.98 12.63 3.84
N ASP A 426 18.99 13.17 4.52
CA ASP A 426 19.56 14.49 4.19
C ASP A 426 20.10 14.49 2.74
N ARG A 427 20.77 13.43 2.31
CA ARG A 427 21.30 13.28 0.94
C ARG A 427 20.17 13.24 -0.10
N LEU A 428 19.10 12.47 0.18
CA LEU A 428 17.93 12.37 -0.71
C LEU A 428 17.24 13.73 -0.86
N GLN A 429 17.10 14.48 0.24
CA GLN A 429 16.53 15.83 0.21
C GLN A 429 17.41 16.80 -0.59
N GLU A 430 18.73 16.78 -0.42
CA GLU A 430 19.64 17.60 -1.20
C GLU A 430 19.56 17.28 -2.71
N GLU A 431 19.45 16.00 -3.08
CA GLU A 431 19.22 15.59 -4.47
C GLU A 431 17.91 16.12 -5.03
N ALA A 432 16.80 16.03 -4.27
CA ALA A 432 15.51 16.55 -4.69
C ALA A 432 15.54 18.07 -4.89
N LEU A 433 16.11 18.82 -3.93
CA LEU A 433 16.28 20.27 -4.03
C LEU A 433 17.17 20.70 -5.20
N SER A 434 18.15 19.88 -5.61
CA SER A 434 19.01 20.18 -6.74
C SER A 434 18.30 20.09 -8.09
N LYS A 435 17.24 19.28 -8.19
CA LYS A 435 16.45 19.09 -9.42
C LYS A 435 15.43 20.21 -9.64
N THR A 436 15.05 20.90 -8.58
CA THR A 436 14.07 22.00 -8.61
C THR A 436 14.71 23.38 -8.84
N ARG A 437 16.03 23.47 -8.83
CA ARG A 437 16.82 24.68 -9.15
C ARG A 437 17.31 24.66 -10.60
#